data_048d0ac03d7724c3de7018f1c645bf54
#
_entry.id   048d0ac03d7724c3de7018f1c645bf54
#
_cell.length_a   1.000
_cell.length_b   1.000
_cell.length_c   1.000
_cell.angle_alpha   90.00
_cell.angle_beta   90.00
_cell.angle_gamma   90.00
#
_symmetry.space_group_name_H-M   'P 1'
#
loop_
_entity.id
_entity.type
_entity.pdbx_description
1 polymer ?
#
loop_
_entity_poly.entity_id
_entity_poly.type
_entity_poly.pdbx_seq_one_letter_code
_entity_poly.pdbx_strand_id
1 'polypeptide(L)'
;MCQFTASCSSEDTVALITANCSEICFIKQRLNPVQTIYLGDDLDPITVICQEGWTLIQHKTDEGGVDFDRNWDEYKTGFGNVKEDGDFWLGNDIIHQLTKHQDYKIHIDMISHDFTWYFAEYKNFSIGTEEDNYKLRVGKFHGSLPDALNINNMQYVSNGQAFTTKDHDNDGWAGGNNANAYGGGWWYNYGTNAPLNGWSMWYQGKKDPIYLKRVTMKIRPMTQDDQF
;
A
#
# COMPACT_ATOMS: atom_id res chain seq x y z
N MET A 1 26.57 -10.74 -0.50
CA MET A 1 26.99 -9.67 -1.45
C MET A 1 26.11 -9.84 -2.69
N CYS A 2 24.92 -9.24 -2.68
CA CYS A 2 24.01 -9.29 -3.83
C CYS A 2 24.41 -8.19 -4.81
N GLN A 3 24.91 -8.61 -5.96
CA GLN A 3 25.15 -7.76 -7.11
C GLN A 3 23.80 -7.45 -7.79
N PHE A 4 23.10 -6.42 -7.38
CA PHE A 4 22.13 -5.74 -8.23
C PHE A 4 22.85 -4.64 -8.99
N THR A 5 23.57 -5.02 -10.03
CA THR A 5 24.09 -4.10 -11.03
C THR A 5 23.10 -4.02 -12.18
N ALA A 6 21.99 -3.30 -12.02
CA ALA A 6 21.49 -2.57 -13.16
C ALA A 6 22.58 -1.53 -13.45
N SER A 7 23.38 -1.73 -14.52
CA SER A 7 24.43 -0.81 -14.91
C SER A 7 23.80 0.51 -15.29
N CYS A 8 23.88 1.50 -14.40
CA CYS A 8 23.51 2.88 -14.71
C CYS A 8 24.57 3.46 -15.67
N SER A 9 24.55 3.10 -16.93
CA SER A 9 25.38 3.77 -17.93
C SER A 9 24.68 5.08 -18.35
N SER A 10 25.47 6.12 -18.52
CA SER A 10 25.01 7.46 -18.94
C SER A 10 24.47 7.49 -20.39
N GLU A 11 24.46 6.38 -21.08
CA GLU A 11 24.12 6.25 -22.52
C GLU A 11 22.85 5.46 -22.82
N ASP A 12 22.14 4.91 -21.81
CA ASP A 12 20.90 4.17 -22.05
C ASP A 12 19.71 5.12 -22.31
N THR A 13 19.71 5.71 -23.50
CA THR A 13 18.57 6.45 -24.08
C THR A 13 17.51 5.54 -24.70
N VAL A 14 17.62 4.23 -24.58
CA VAL A 14 16.51 3.32 -24.82
C VAL A 14 15.65 3.34 -23.55
N ALA A 15 14.45 3.91 -23.65
CA ALA A 15 13.46 3.84 -22.56
C ALA A 15 13.21 2.34 -22.26
N LEU A 16 13.91 1.79 -21.28
CA LEU A 16 13.60 0.46 -20.76
C LEU A 16 12.17 0.52 -20.24
N ILE A 17 11.29 -0.24 -20.82
CA ILE A 17 9.94 -0.45 -20.32
C ILE A 17 10.08 -1.14 -18.97
N THR A 18 9.84 -0.41 -17.91
CA THR A 18 9.97 -0.90 -16.53
C THR A 18 8.57 -1.08 -15.94
N ALA A 19 8.29 -2.28 -15.42
CA ALA A 19 7.00 -2.61 -14.83
C ALA A 19 6.88 -2.21 -13.35
N ASN A 20 8.00 -1.89 -12.68
CA ASN A 20 8.01 -1.49 -11.28
C ASN A 20 9.31 -0.77 -10.89
N CYS A 21 9.33 -0.16 -9.71
CA CYS A 21 10.47 0.63 -9.23
C CYS A 21 11.76 -0.18 -9.00
N SER A 22 11.70 -1.49 -8.80
CA SER A 22 12.92 -2.29 -8.58
C SER A 22 13.78 -2.43 -9.85
N GLU A 23 13.20 -2.20 -11.02
CA GLU A 23 13.86 -2.22 -12.31
C GLU A 23 14.50 -0.87 -12.67
N ILE A 24 14.17 0.19 -11.94
CA ILE A 24 14.70 1.54 -12.17
C ILE A 24 16.02 1.69 -11.43
N CYS A 25 17.01 2.26 -12.12
CA CYS A 25 18.32 2.55 -11.53
C CYS A 25 18.20 3.36 -10.24
N PHE A 26 18.85 2.89 -9.19
CA PHE A 26 18.83 3.49 -7.85
C PHE A 26 19.29 4.96 -7.83
N ILE A 27 20.26 5.34 -8.67
CA ILE A 27 20.72 6.73 -8.78
C ILE A 27 19.60 7.62 -9.36
N LYS A 28 18.85 7.14 -10.36
CA LYS A 28 17.72 7.88 -10.91
C LYS A 28 16.64 8.13 -9.86
N GLN A 29 16.34 7.14 -9.03
CA GLN A 29 15.36 7.27 -7.95
C GLN A 29 15.77 8.30 -6.89
N ARG A 30 17.07 8.40 -6.56
CA ARG A 30 17.59 9.40 -5.62
C ARG A 30 17.56 10.82 -6.16
N LEU A 31 17.78 10.99 -7.48
CA LEU A 31 17.75 12.30 -8.13
C LEU A 31 16.33 12.80 -8.40
N ASN A 32 15.42 11.88 -8.69
CA ASN A 32 14.00 12.15 -8.89
C ASN A 32 13.19 10.91 -8.44
N PRO A 33 12.51 10.95 -7.32
CA PRO A 33 11.70 9.82 -6.86
C PRO A 33 10.43 9.62 -7.69
N VAL A 34 9.93 10.64 -8.39
CA VAL A 34 8.78 10.53 -9.28
C VAL A 34 9.22 9.90 -10.60
N GLN A 35 8.69 8.74 -10.90
CA GLN A 35 9.05 7.93 -12.07
C GLN A 35 7.82 7.53 -12.87
N THR A 36 8.01 7.11 -14.12
CA THR A 36 6.99 6.47 -14.94
C THR A 36 7.29 4.99 -15.07
N ILE A 37 6.31 4.16 -14.75
CA ILE A 37 6.33 2.71 -15.03
C ILE A 37 5.25 2.39 -16.07
N TYR A 38 5.31 1.20 -16.66
CA TYR A 38 4.40 0.80 -17.73
C TYR A 38 3.74 -0.52 -17.35
N LEU A 39 2.42 -0.56 -17.34
CA LEU A 39 1.64 -1.71 -16.89
C LEU A 39 0.76 -2.24 -18.02
N GLY A 40 0.49 -3.57 -17.95
CA GLY A 40 -0.39 -4.26 -18.87
C GLY A 40 0.22 -4.47 -20.26
N ASP A 41 -0.57 -5.11 -21.14
CA ASP A 41 -0.15 -5.44 -22.51
C ASP A 41 -0.08 -4.18 -23.40
N ASP A 42 -0.88 -3.16 -23.09
CA ASP A 42 -0.92 -1.89 -23.81
C ASP A 42 0.16 -0.91 -23.34
N LEU A 43 0.95 -1.28 -22.31
CA LEU A 43 2.04 -0.47 -21.76
C LEU A 43 1.57 0.93 -21.34
N ASP A 44 0.48 1.01 -20.61
CA ASP A 44 -0.04 2.27 -20.09
C ASP A 44 0.94 2.93 -19.12
N PRO A 45 1.30 4.21 -19.34
CA PRO A 45 2.24 4.93 -18.47
C PRO A 45 1.57 5.32 -17.16
N ILE A 46 2.17 4.91 -16.05
CA ILE A 46 1.70 5.23 -14.69
C ILE A 46 2.78 6.03 -13.96
N THR A 47 2.39 7.16 -13.39
CA THR A 47 3.28 7.94 -12.51
C THR A 47 3.28 7.33 -11.11
N VAL A 48 4.46 7.03 -10.59
CA VAL A 48 4.66 6.45 -9.25
C VAL A 48 5.79 7.15 -8.52
N ILE A 49 5.85 6.97 -7.20
CA ILE A 49 7.02 7.35 -6.40
C ILE A 49 7.85 6.11 -6.12
N CYS A 50 9.14 6.19 -6.47
CA CYS A 50 10.11 5.13 -6.26
C CYS A 50 11.09 5.50 -5.15
N GLN A 51 11.18 4.67 -4.12
CA GLN A 51 12.14 4.82 -3.03
C GLN A 51 12.91 3.52 -2.84
N GLU A 52 14.20 3.51 -3.22
CA GLU A 52 15.10 2.37 -3.02
C GLU A 52 14.55 1.01 -3.54
N GLY A 53 13.94 1.05 -4.72
CA GLY A 53 13.32 -0.12 -5.35
C GLY A 53 11.89 -0.41 -4.89
N TRP A 54 11.35 0.37 -3.96
CA TRP A 54 9.96 0.29 -3.54
C TRP A 54 9.07 1.21 -4.36
N THR A 55 7.90 0.73 -4.73
CA THR A 55 6.81 1.53 -5.31
C THR A 55 5.86 1.95 -4.20
N LEU A 56 5.69 3.25 -3.98
CA LEU A 56 4.72 3.76 -3.02
C LEU A 56 3.30 3.59 -3.58
N ILE A 57 2.40 3.01 -2.78
CA ILE A 57 0.99 2.83 -3.12
C ILE A 57 0.06 3.73 -2.30
N GLN A 58 0.54 4.24 -1.16
CA GLN A 58 -0.17 5.17 -0.30
C GLN A 58 0.85 6.04 0.44
N HIS A 59 0.55 7.32 0.54
CA HIS A 59 1.15 8.23 1.51
C HIS A 59 0.05 9.08 2.11
N LYS A 60 -0.02 9.15 3.43
CA LYS A 60 -1.04 9.89 4.16
C LYS A 60 -0.43 10.54 5.39
N THR A 61 -0.66 11.84 5.51
CA THR A 61 -0.30 12.64 6.69
C THR A 61 -1.54 13.28 7.31
N ASP A 62 -1.48 13.62 8.57
CA ASP A 62 -2.54 14.39 9.26
C ASP A 62 -2.61 15.85 8.80
N GLU A 63 -1.53 16.36 8.17
CA GLU A 63 -1.41 17.73 7.66
C GLU A 63 -1.57 17.83 6.13
N GLY A 64 -1.64 16.70 5.41
CA GLY A 64 -1.52 16.65 3.95
C GLY A 64 -2.71 17.20 3.16
N GLY A 65 -3.85 17.41 3.79
CA GLY A 65 -5.02 18.06 3.19
C GLY A 65 -5.78 17.24 2.15
N VAL A 66 -5.36 16.01 1.85
CA VAL A 66 -6.11 15.08 1.00
C VAL A 66 -7.11 14.31 1.86
N ASP A 67 -8.38 14.43 1.49
CA ASP A 67 -9.43 13.65 2.10
C ASP A 67 -9.39 12.22 1.60
N PHE A 68 -9.34 11.23 2.49
CA PHE A 68 -9.41 9.79 2.20
C PHE A 68 -10.80 9.20 2.36
N ASP A 69 -11.79 9.97 2.80
CA ASP A 69 -13.21 9.56 2.78
C ASP A 69 -13.78 9.65 1.36
N ARG A 70 -13.36 8.73 0.50
CA ARG A 70 -13.63 8.68 -0.92
C ARG A 70 -14.57 7.53 -1.27
N ASN A 71 -15.19 7.62 -2.47
CA ASN A 71 -16.04 6.60 -3.04
C ASN A 71 -15.26 5.46 -3.71
N TRP A 72 -15.96 4.43 -4.17
CA TRP A 72 -15.40 3.27 -4.83
C TRP A 72 -14.57 3.61 -6.08
N ASP A 73 -15.14 4.40 -6.99
CA ASP A 73 -14.49 4.76 -8.25
C ASP A 73 -13.20 5.56 -8.02
N GLU A 74 -13.17 6.41 -7.00
CA GLU A 74 -11.98 7.16 -6.62
C GLU A 74 -10.89 6.23 -6.04
N TYR A 75 -11.25 5.28 -5.18
CA TYR A 75 -10.30 4.26 -4.70
C TYR A 75 -9.85 3.31 -5.80
N LYS A 76 -10.72 2.98 -6.75
CA LYS A 76 -10.40 2.17 -7.92
C LYS A 76 -9.32 2.82 -8.77
N THR A 77 -9.51 4.09 -9.14
CA THR A 77 -8.63 4.81 -10.09
C THR A 77 -7.45 5.52 -9.44
N GLY A 78 -7.52 5.75 -8.11
CA GLY A 78 -6.54 6.52 -7.35
C GLY A 78 -6.90 8.00 -7.23
N PHE A 79 -6.35 8.65 -6.19
CA PHE A 79 -6.58 10.07 -5.89
C PHE A 79 -5.41 10.70 -5.15
N GLY A 80 -5.44 12.02 -5.04
CA GLY A 80 -4.40 12.79 -4.37
C GLY A 80 -3.30 13.25 -5.32
N ASN A 81 -2.10 13.45 -4.79
CA ASN A 81 -1.00 14.04 -5.55
C ASN A 81 0.25 13.16 -5.47
N VAL A 82 0.52 12.42 -6.55
CA VAL A 82 1.68 11.52 -6.68
C VAL A 82 2.93 12.37 -6.94
N LYS A 83 3.44 13.00 -5.88
CA LYS A 83 4.69 13.77 -5.84
C LYS A 83 5.40 13.51 -4.52
N GLU A 84 6.68 13.91 -4.43
CA GLU A 84 7.41 13.90 -3.16
C GLU A 84 6.62 14.67 -2.08
N ASP A 85 6.44 14.06 -0.91
CA ASP A 85 5.63 14.58 0.21
C ASP A 85 4.14 14.84 -0.09
N GLY A 86 3.59 14.35 -1.20
CA GLY A 86 2.17 14.45 -1.51
C GLY A 86 1.37 13.30 -0.92
N ASP A 87 0.18 13.58 -0.36
CA ASP A 87 -0.76 12.55 0.06
C ASP A 87 -1.49 11.96 -1.13
N PHE A 88 -1.61 10.63 -1.20
CA PHE A 88 -2.28 9.93 -2.30
C PHE A 88 -2.64 8.49 -1.96
N TRP A 89 -3.57 7.94 -2.71
CA TRP A 89 -3.83 6.53 -2.94
C TRP A 89 -3.58 6.20 -4.41
N LEU A 90 -2.76 5.19 -4.71
CA LEU A 90 -2.31 4.93 -6.09
C LEU A 90 -3.44 4.39 -6.99
N GLY A 91 -4.45 3.76 -6.39
CA GLY A 91 -5.57 3.14 -7.09
C GLY A 91 -5.53 1.61 -7.02
N ASN A 92 -6.71 1.01 -6.71
CA ASN A 92 -6.82 -0.43 -6.55
C ASN A 92 -6.53 -1.18 -7.85
N ASP A 93 -6.95 -0.64 -9.01
CA ASP A 93 -6.66 -1.23 -10.32
C ASP A 93 -5.15 -1.32 -10.56
N ILE A 94 -4.41 -0.25 -10.27
CA ILE A 94 -2.96 -0.21 -10.43
C ILE A 94 -2.28 -1.17 -9.45
N ILE A 95 -2.70 -1.19 -8.18
CA ILE A 95 -2.15 -2.08 -7.16
C ILE A 95 -2.39 -3.55 -7.54
N HIS A 96 -3.59 -3.88 -8.04
CA HIS A 96 -3.90 -5.20 -8.57
C HIS A 96 -2.97 -5.55 -9.74
N GLN A 97 -2.86 -4.68 -10.74
CA GLN A 97 -2.01 -4.90 -11.91
C GLN A 97 -0.54 -5.16 -11.52
N LEU A 98 0.00 -4.41 -10.56
CA LEU A 98 1.35 -4.60 -10.04
C LEU A 98 1.54 -5.97 -9.39
N THR A 99 0.53 -6.46 -8.65
CA THR A 99 0.69 -7.62 -7.77
C THR A 99 0.13 -8.93 -8.31
N LYS A 100 -0.49 -8.93 -9.50
CA LYS A 100 -1.19 -10.11 -10.05
C LYS A 100 -0.28 -11.20 -10.62
N HIS A 101 0.93 -10.88 -11.07
CA HIS A 101 1.77 -11.79 -11.85
C HIS A 101 3.00 -12.33 -11.13
N GLN A 102 3.37 -11.73 -10.00
CA GLN A 102 4.51 -12.15 -9.20
C GLN A 102 4.28 -11.84 -7.73
N ASP A 103 5.01 -12.51 -6.86
CA ASP A 103 4.92 -12.29 -5.43
C ASP A 103 5.53 -10.94 -5.05
N TYR A 104 4.75 -10.15 -4.32
CA TYR A 104 5.18 -8.87 -3.75
C TYR A 104 5.23 -8.95 -2.23
N LYS A 105 6.02 -8.08 -1.64
CA LYS A 105 5.90 -7.75 -0.22
C LYS A 105 5.48 -6.30 -0.06
N ILE A 106 4.73 -6.03 1.00
CA ILE A 106 4.37 -4.68 1.42
C ILE A 106 5.13 -4.30 2.67
N HIS A 107 5.62 -3.06 2.70
CA HIS A 107 6.21 -2.44 3.86
C HIS A 107 5.41 -1.19 4.22
N ILE A 108 5.04 -1.08 5.47
CA ILE A 108 4.23 0.01 6.02
C ILE A 108 5.11 0.76 7.01
N ASP A 109 5.50 1.98 6.67
CA ASP A 109 6.14 2.91 7.60
C ASP A 109 5.08 3.72 8.34
N MET A 110 5.23 3.85 9.63
CA MET A 110 4.28 4.54 10.51
C MET A 110 5.02 5.49 11.45
N ILE A 111 4.55 6.72 11.55
CA ILE A 111 5.06 7.71 12.51
C ILE A 111 3.89 8.15 13.38
N SER A 112 4.01 7.96 14.68
CA SER A 112 3.02 8.42 15.68
C SER A 112 3.14 9.92 15.96
N HIS A 113 2.14 10.50 16.65
CA HIS A 113 2.15 11.92 17.02
C HIS A 113 3.29 12.33 17.98
N ASP A 114 3.87 11.38 18.71
CA ASP A 114 5.09 11.57 19.52
C ASP A 114 6.39 11.37 18.73
N PHE A 115 6.29 11.27 17.38
CA PHE A 115 7.40 11.06 16.45
C PHE A 115 8.14 9.73 16.62
N THR A 116 7.53 8.74 17.25
CA THR A 116 8.08 7.38 17.28
C THR A 116 7.83 6.70 15.94
N TRP A 117 8.88 6.08 15.39
CA TRP A 117 8.80 5.34 14.15
C TRP A 117 8.49 3.87 14.42
N TYR A 118 7.58 3.32 13.64
CA TYR A 118 7.19 1.91 13.61
C TYR A 118 7.12 1.41 12.18
N PHE A 119 7.21 0.08 12.02
CA PHE A 119 7.00 -0.56 10.73
C PHE A 119 6.26 -1.88 10.85
N ALA A 120 5.62 -2.27 9.75
CA ALA A 120 5.05 -3.59 9.51
C ALA A 120 5.38 -4.04 8.09
N GLU A 121 5.85 -5.27 7.94
CA GLU A 121 6.14 -5.89 6.64
C GLU A 121 5.35 -7.18 6.51
N TYR A 122 4.73 -7.40 5.35
CA TYR A 122 4.04 -8.65 5.02
C TYR A 122 4.56 -9.19 3.70
N LYS A 123 4.89 -10.49 3.69
CA LYS A 123 5.20 -11.23 2.46
C LYS A 123 3.91 -11.58 1.71
N ASN A 124 4.04 -11.93 0.43
CA ASN A 124 2.93 -12.39 -0.42
C ASN A 124 1.73 -11.43 -0.42
N PHE A 125 2.02 -10.12 -0.54
CA PHE A 125 1.00 -9.09 -0.66
C PHE A 125 0.39 -9.09 -2.07
N SER A 126 -0.92 -9.12 -2.16
CA SER A 126 -1.67 -8.84 -3.38
C SER A 126 -3.09 -8.40 -3.05
N ILE A 127 -3.77 -7.80 -4.02
CA ILE A 127 -5.21 -7.59 -3.97
C ILE A 127 -5.88 -8.27 -5.19
N GLY A 128 -7.11 -8.74 -5.01
CA GLY A 128 -7.89 -9.39 -6.06
C GLY A 128 -8.30 -8.42 -7.16
N THR A 129 -9.09 -8.90 -8.13
CA THR A 129 -9.72 -8.09 -9.16
C THR A 129 -10.88 -7.26 -8.58
N GLU A 130 -11.45 -6.35 -9.39
CA GLU A 130 -12.65 -5.63 -8.99
C GLU A 130 -13.84 -6.57 -8.74
N GLU A 131 -13.99 -7.64 -9.55
CA GLU A 131 -15.05 -8.65 -9.37
C GLU A 131 -14.90 -9.40 -8.03
N ASP A 132 -13.68 -9.50 -7.49
CA ASP A 132 -13.39 -10.01 -6.15
C ASP A 132 -13.44 -8.92 -5.06
N ASN A 133 -13.94 -7.72 -5.40
CA ASN A 133 -13.91 -6.54 -4.52
C ASN A 133 -12.50 -6.25 -3.97
N TYR A 134 -11.47 -6.36 -4.79
CA TYR A 134 -10.06 -6.12 -4.44
C TYR A 134 -9.63 -6.80 -3.14
N LYS A 135 -10.02 -8.03 -2.96
CA LYS A 135 -9.79 -8.82 -1.74
C LYS A 135 -8.32 -8.85 -1.33
N LEU A 136 -8.01 -8.45 -0.09
CA LEU A 136 -6.65 -8.43 0.45
C LEU A 136 -6.09 -9.83 0.65
N ARG A 137 -4.83 -10.01 0.28
CA ARG A 137 -4.01 -11.18 0.64
C ARG A 137 -2.66 -10.70 1.17
N VAL A 138 -2.32 -11.14 2.38
CA VAL A 138 -1.02 -10.94 3.00
C VAL A 138 -0.58 -12.22 3.69
N GLY A 139 0.72 -12.49 3.64
CA GLY A 139 1.33 -13.68 4.23
C GLY A 139 2.05 -13.39 5.54
N LYS A 140 3.27 -13.91 5.65
CA LYS A 140 4.10 -13.87 6.85
C LYS A 140 4.43 -12.42 7.26
N PHE A 141 4.19 -12.12 8.53
CA PHE A 141 4.41 -10.82 9.15
C PHE A 141 5.79 -10.68 9.78
N HIS A 142 6.36 -9.48 9.70
CA HIS A 142 7.48 -8.98 10.47
C HIS A 142 7.27 -7.49 10.79
N GLY A 143 7.51 -7.06 12.02
CA GLY A 143 7.28 -5.65 12.37
C GLY A 143 7.67 -5.30 13.80
N SER A 144 7.68 -4.00 14.09
CA SER A 144 7.97 -3.43 15.42
C SER A 144 6.76 -3.42 16.36
N LEU A 145 5.56 -3.67 15.83
CA LEU A 145 4.28 -3.74 16.55
C LEU A 145 3.64 -5.11 16.34
N PRO A 146 2.62 -5.50 17.13
CA PRO A 146 1.84 -6.71 16.86
C PRO A 146 1.20 -6.70 15.47
N ASP A 147 1.03 -7.89 14.88
CA ASP A 147 0.34 -8.07 13.61
C ASP A 147 -1.13 -7.60 13.71
N ALA A 148 -1.50 -6.58 12.94
CA ALA A 148 -2.85 -6.03 12.94
C ALA A 148 -3.69 -6.47 11.73
N LEU A 149 -3.07 -7.00 10.66
CA LEU A 149 -3.81 -7.45 9.49
C LEU A 149 -4.17 -8.93 9.53
N ASN A 150 -3.37 -9.79 10.22
CA ASN A 150 -3.58 -11.24 10.37
C ASN A 150 -3.97 -11.67 11.79
N ILE A 151 -4.45 -10.76 12.60
CA ILE A 151 -4.78 -11.07 13.99
C ILE A 151 -5.75 -12.25 14.09
N ASN A 152 -5.53 -13.14 15.09
CA ASN A 152 -6.40 -14.30 15.35
C ASN A 152 -7.79 -13.93 15.89
N ASN A 153 -8.20 -12.68 15.80
CA ASN A 153 -9.55 -12.25 16.07
C ASN A 153 -10.32 -12.13 14.76
N MET A 154 -11.15 -13.12 14.48
CA MET A 154 -11.93 -13.22 13.23
C MET A 154 -12.78 -12.00 12.92
N GLN A 155 -13.13 -11.16 13.91
CA GLN A 155 -13.95 -9.95 13.70
C GLN A 155 -13.15 -8.74 13.17
N TYR A 156 -11.84 -8.70 13.40
CA TYR A 156 -11.00 -7.54 13.11
C TYR A 156 -9.86 -7.85 12.14
N VAL A 157 -9.81 -9.06 11.58
CA VAL A 157 -8.82 -9.45 10.58
C VAL A 157 -9.09 -8.74 9.26
N SER A 158 -8.06 -8.11 8.67
CA SER A 158 -8.16 -7.50 7.35
C SER A 158 -7.76 -8.47 6.23
N ASN A 159 -6.85 -9.40 6.51
CA ASN A 159 -6.45 -10.39 5.52
C ASN A 159 -7.64 -11.26 5.09
N GLY A 160 -7.84 -11.39 3.79
CA GLY A 160 -8.94 -12.15 3.20
C GLY A 160 -10.24 -11.35 3.08
N GLN A 161 -10.30 -10.09 3.49
CA GLN A 161 -11.49 -9.26 3.38
C GLN A 161 -11.56 -8.53 2.05
N ALA A 162 -12.79 -8.25 1.60
CA ALA A 162 -13.10 -7.38 0.49
C ALA A 162 -12.80 -5.92 0.85
N PHE A 163 -12.46 -5.10 -0.13
CA PHE A 163 -12.33 -3.65 0.05
C PHE A 163 -13.72 -3.03 0.21
N THR A 164 -13.88 -2.11 1.14
CA THR A 164 -15.13 -1.41 1.44
C THR A 164 -14.91 0.09 1.39
N THR A 165 -15.81 0.80 0.74
CA THR A 165 -15.92 2.26 0.73
C THR A 165 -17.27 2.71 1.28
N LYS A 166 -17.45 3.99 1.50
CA LYS A 166 -18.69 4.55 2.04
C LYS A 166 -19.94 4.27 1.18
N ASP A 167 -19.76 4.10 -0.14
CA ASP A 167 -20.79 3.86 -1.14
C ASP A 167 -20.83 2.41 -1.66
N HIS A 168 -19.85 1.58 -1.27
CA HIS A 168 -19.75 0.17 -1.66
C HIS A 168 -19.36 -0.68 -0.44
N ASP A 169 -20.37 -1.15 0.26
CA ASP A 169 -20.25 -1.87 1.52
C ASP A 169 -20.05 -3.37 1.28
N ASN A 170 -18.86 -3.87 1.60
CA ASN A 170 -18.49 -5.28 1.49
C ASN A 170 -17.97 -5.83 2.84
N ASP A 171 -18.20 -5.10 3.93
CA ASP A 171 -17.69 -5.48 5.25
C ASP A 171 -18.59 -6.51 5.97
N GLY A 172 -18.14 -6.95 7.13
CA GLY A 172 -18.87 -7.92 7.94
C GLY A 172 -19.86 -7.32 8.95
N TRP A 173 -20.00 -5.99 9.01
CA TRP A 173 -20.84 -5.30 10.00
C TRP A 173 -22.27 -5.07 9.48
N ALA A 174 -23.16 -6.03 9.69
CA ALA A 174 -24.54 -5.99 9.21
C ALA A 174 -25.36 -4.76 9.69
N GLY A 175 -24.90 -4.00 10.65
CA GLY A 175 -25.61 -2.84 11.24
C GLY A 175 -25.12 -1.48 10.75
N GLY A 176 -24.12 -1.43 9.88
CA GLY A 176 -23.54 -0.17 9.40
C GLY A 176 -22.44 -0.42 8.38
N ASN A 177 -21.67 0.59 8.07
CA ASN A 177 -20.56 0.55 7.13
C ASN A 177 -19.30 1.11 7.82
N ASN A 178 -18.25 0.28 7.93
CA ASN A 178 -17.02 0.64 8.60
C ASN A 178 -16.26 1.78 7.88
N ALA A 179 -16.35 1.89 6.55
CA ALA A 179 -15.71 2.98 5.84
C ALA A 179 -16.29 4.34 6.24
N ASN A 180 -17.61 4.42 6.49
CA ASN A 180 -18.25 5.60 7.06
C ASN A 180 -17.81 5.84 8.52
N ALA A 181 -17.69 4.77 9.32
CA ALA A 181 -17.34 4.90 10.75
C ALA A 181 -15.88 5.33 10.94
N TYR A 182 -14.96 4.83 10.11
CA TYR A 182 -13.53 5.12 10.20
C TYR A 182 -13.05 6.24 9.26
N GLY A 183 -13.91 6.69 8.32
CA GLY A 183 -13.62 7.80 7.41
C GLY A 183 -12.61 7.47 6.32
N GLY A 184 -12.69 6.29 5.71
CA GLY A 184 -11.84 5.92 4.59
C GLY A 184 -12.03 4.47 4.12
N GLY A 185 -11.75 4.20 2.84
CA GLY A 185 -11.83 2.86 2.27
C GLY A 185 -10.72 1.96 2.81
N TRP A 186 -11.09 0.70 3.15
CA TRP A 186 -10.16 -0.29 3.69
C TRP A 186 -10.71 -1.72 3.58
N TRP A 187 -9.91 -2.70 3.94
CA TRP A 187 -10.29 -4.11 4.04
C TRP A 187 -10.87 -4.40 5.43
N TYR A 188 -12.13 -4.03 5.63
CA TYR A 188 -12.85 -4.22 6.89
C TYR A 188 -13.49 -5.61 6.96
N ASN A 189 -13.47 -6.23 8.14
CA ASN A 189 -14.39 -7.29 8.51
C ASN A 189 -15.54 -6.69 9.32
N TYR A 190 -15.85 -7.21 10.52
CA TYR A 190 -16.76 -6.53 11.46
C TYR A 190 -16.21 -5.18 11.93
N GLY A 191 -14.91 -5.04 11.89
CA GLY A 191 -14.09 -3.86 12.13
C GLY A 191 -12.70 -4.07 11.56
N THR A 192 -11.70 -3.33 12.06
CA THR A 192 -10.29 -3.51 11.73
C THR A 192 -9.40 -3.01 12.86
N ASN A 193 -8.16 -3.54 12.92
CA ASN A 193 -7.13 -3.08 13.86
C ASN A 193 -6.16 -2.07 13.25
N ALA A 194 -6.29 -1.78 11.96
CA ALA A 194 -5.41 -0.85 11.26
C ALA A 194 -6.17 -0.12 10.13
N PRO A 195 -7.09 0.83 10.43
CA PRO A 195 -7.77 1.65 9.43
C PRO A 195 -6.84 2.76 8.94
N LEU A 196 -5.82 2.40 8.13
CA LEU A 196 -4.74 3.32 7.77
C LEU A 196 -5.17 4.46 6.83
N ASN A 197 -6.20 4.24 6.01
CA ASN A 197 -6.80 5.28 5.17
C ASN A 197 -7.82 6.18 5.91
N GLY A 198 -8.39 5.68 7.00
CA GLY A 198 -9.33 6.41 7.85
C GLY A 198 -8.64 7.13 9.03
N TRP A 199 -8.93 6.66 10.23
CA TRP A 199 -8.39 7.24 11.48
C TRP A 199 -6.88 7.14 11.63
N SER A 200 -6.18 6.48 10.73
CA SER A 200 -4.71 6.30 10.76
C SER A 200 -4.25 5.81 12.15
N MET A 201 -4.65 4.61 12.51
CA MET A 201 -4.26 4.00 13.77
C MET A 201 -3.75 2.57 13.58
N TRP A 202 -2.95 2.09 14.55
CA TRP A 202 -2.51 0.71 14.65
C TRP A 202 -2.80 0.16 16.04
N TYR A 203 -3.57 -0.93 16.10
CA TYR A 203 -3.96 -1.52 17.36
C TYR A 203 -2.88 -2.44 17.92
N GLN A 204 -2.60 -2.31 19.23
CA GLN A 204 -1.55 -3.05 19.93
C GLN A 204 -2.07 -4.24 20.76
N GLY A 205 -3.23 -4.77 20.47
CA GLY A 205 -3.85 -5.83 21.26
C GLY A 205 -4.55 -5.30 22.51
N LYS A 206 -3.97 -5.53 23.71
CA LYS A 206 -4.57 -5.10 24.98
C LYS A 206 -4.25 -3.64 25.40
N LYS A 207 -3.43 -2.95 24.60
CA LYS A 207 -3.07 -1.55 24.83
C LYS A 207 -3.93 -0.64 23.97
N ASP A 208 -3.97 0.64 24.32
CA ASP A 208 -4.60 1.65 23.48
C ASP A 208 -3.98 1.68 22.07
N PRO A 209 -4.77 2.00 21.04
CA PRO A 209 -4.24 2.11 19.69
C PRO A 209 -3.21 3.25 19.59
N ILE A 210 -2.21 3.08 18.73
CA ILE A 210 -1.30 4.16 18.35
C ILE A 210 -1.96 4.95 17.23
N TYR A 211 -2.19 6.24 17.45
CA TYR A 211 -2.62 7.17 16.40
C TYR A 211 -1.40 7.67 15.64
N LEU A 212 -1.52 7.67 14.31
CA LEU A 212 -0.41 7.88 13.41
C LEU A 212 -0.52 9.26 12.75
N LYS A 213 0.55 10.03 12.86
CA LYS A 213 0.73 11.30 12.17
C LYS A 213 1.04 11.11 10.68
N ARG A 214 1.73 10.02 10.33
CA ARG A 214 2.07 9.67 8.95
C ARG A 214 2.08 8.16 8.75
N VAL A 215 1.54 7.75 7.60
CA VAL A 215 1.57 6.39 7.10
C VAL A 215 2.10 6.39 5.67
N THR A 216 2.99 5.47 5.35
CA THR A 216 3.44 5.24 3.98
C THR A 216 3.40 3.75 3.70
N MET A 217 2.62 3.33 2.71
CA MET A 217 2.56 1.95 2.25
C MET A 217 3.33 1.84 0.93
N LYS A 218 4.27 0.91 0.87
CA LYS A 218 5.11 0.69 -0.32
C LYS A 218 5.29 -0.79 -0.59
N ILE A 219 5.36 -1.15 -1.85
CA ILE A 219 5.47 -2.55 -2.31
C ILE A 219 6.71 -2.75 -3.18
N ARG A 220 7.24 -3.96 -3.19
CA ARG A 220 8.26 -4.39 -4.14
C ARG A 220 8.15 -5.89 -4.44
N PRO A 221 8.60 -6.35 -5.62
CA PRO A 221 8.71 -7.78 -5.90
C PRO A 221 9.57 -8.49 -4.84
N MET A 222 9.17 -9.70 -4.48
CA MET A 222 9.96 -10.57 -3.62
C MET A 222 11.16 -11.12 -4.39
N THR A 223 12.31 -11.21 -3.73
CA THR A 223 13.52 -11.82 -4.23
C THR A 223 13.72 -13.22 -3.64
N GLN A 224 14.71 -13.97 -4.10
CA GLN A 224 15.04 -15.28 -3.53
C GLN A 224 15.40 -15.17 -2.03
N ASP A 225 16.02 -14.07 -1.61
CA ASP A 225 16.38 -13.81 -0.20
C ASP A 225 15.16 -13.55 0.69
N ASP A 226 14.03 -13.17 0.11
CA ASP A 226 12.76 -12.94 0.83
C ASP A 226 11.98 -14.26 1.10
N GLN A 227 12.40 -15.39 0.53
CA GLN A 227 11.66 -16.67 0.67
C GLN A 227 11.94 -17.42 1.98
N PHE A 228 12.92 -17.00 2.79
CA PHE A 228 13.33 -17.65 4.05
C PHE A 228 12.88 -16.90 5.29
#